data_11d427ee3648ec83dc61f33e5d1bb91b
#
_entry.id   11d427ee3648ec83dc61f33e5d1bb91b
#
_cell.length_a   1.000
_cell.length_b   1.000
_cell.length_c   1.000
_cell.angle_alpha   90.00
_cell.angle_beta   90.00
_cell.angle_gamma   90.00
#
_symmetry.space_group_name_H-M   'P 1'
#
loop_
_entity.id
_entity.type
_entity.pdbx_description
1 polymer ?
#
loop_
_entity_poly.entity_id
_entity_poly.type
_entity_poly.pdbx_seq_one_letter_code
_entity_poly.pdbx_strand_id
1 'polypeptide(L)'
;MIFVTGATGMVGANLIALFERNNVEYKALKRKSSTLNIVKNVFKIHGIKNKIQNIKWVEGDVTDYPSLLQAMENCDKVVHAAGFVSFNKFDKNKLEEINIFGTENVVNASLALKIEKLIYISSIATLSNSNSNLITEDDFYDFEINKSYYAETKYFAEQNVWRASAEGLNVTILNPSVILGVGNWNSGSPKIFSQIYKGLKFYTVGKTGFVDVIDLCNIINTLIFNCKIGQNSRFIINGHNISYKQIFKLVANNFNVREPKFKATKFLLELVWRLEAILFFFFRRTPDITKETANSAMSVKSYDN
;
A
#
# COMPACT_ATOMS: atom_id res chain seq x y z
N MET A 1 14.27 16.18 -10.83
CA MET A 1 13.38 16.36 -9.65
C MET A 1 12.39 15.19 -9.58
N ILE A 2 12.12 14.64 -8.39
CA ILE A 2 11.21 13.49 -8.22
C ILE A 2 9.80 13.99 -7.88
N PHE A 3 8.78 13.42 -8.52
CA PHE A 3 7.38 13.64 -8.16
C PHE A 3 6.83 12.47 -7.34
N VAL A 4 6.19 12.74 -6.21
CA VAL A 4 5.65 11.71 -5.31
C VAL A 4 4.14 11.89 -5.16
N THR A 5 3.37 10.93 -5.64
CA THR A 5 1.94 10.85 -5.33
C THR A 5 1.71 10.04 -4.05
N GLY A 6 0.56 10.23 -3.40
CA GLY A 6 0.28 9.53 -2.13
C GLY A 6 1.19 9.97 -0.97
N ALA A 7 1.84 11.12 -1.06
CA ALA A 7 2.80 11.65 -0.09
C ALA A 7 2.23 11.85 1.32
N THR A 8 0.92 11.94 1.48
CA THR A 8 0.23 12.04 2.79
C THR A 8 -0.13 10.69 3.40
N GLY A 9 0.08 9.58 2.67
CA GLY A 9 -0.13 8.21 3.12
C GLY A 9 1.09 7.62 3.84
N MET A 10 0.99 6.37 4.29
CA MET A 10 2.07 5.70 5.05
C MET A 10 3.36 5.61 4.25
N VAL A 11 3.34 5.04 3.05
CA VAL A 11 4.55 4.87 2.23
C VAL A 11 5.10 6.24 1.81
N GLY A 12 4.26 7.10 1.24
CA GLY A 12 4.70 8.41 0.75
C GLY A 12 5.26 9.30 1.85
N ALA A 13 4.66 9.33 3.06
CA ALA A 13 5.15 10.12 4.17
C ALA A 13 6.53 9.67 4.67
N ASN A 14 6.78 8.36 4.74
CA ASN A 14 8.10 7.82 5.10
C ASN A 14 9.12 8.07 4.00
N LEU A 15 8.72 7.96 2.72
CA LEU A 15 9.59 8.25 1.59
C LEU A 15 10.03 9.72 1.55
N ILE A 16 9.10 10.68 1.69
CA ILE A 16 9.47 12.09 1.72
C ILE A 16 10.29 12.45 2.96
N ALA A 17 10.09 11.78 4.10
CA ALA A 17 10.94 11.94 5.27
C ALA A 17 12.38 11.44 4.99
N LEU A 18 12.53 10.33 4.26
CA LEU A 18 13.84 9.85 3.81
C LEU A 18 14.50 10.86 2.85
N PHE A 19 13.75 11.42 1.90
CA PHE A 19 14.23 12.45 0.98
C PHE A 19 14.68 13.72 1.71
N GLU A 20 13.93 14.19 2.70
CA GLU A 20 14.33 15.34 3.54
C GLU A 20 15.61 15.07 4.35
N ARG A 21 15.81 13.86 4.82
CA ARG A 21 17.06 13.49 5.53
C ARG A 21 18.26 13.51 4.59
N ASN A 22 18.06 13.07 3.35
CA ASN A 22 19.12 12.93 2.35
C ASN A 22 19.26 14.17 1.45
N ASN A 23 18.52 15.25 1.71
CA ASN A 23 18.46 16.47 0.91
C ASN A 23 18.17 16.22 -0.58
N VAL A 24 17.27 15.26 -0.86
CA VAL A 24 16.80 14.95 -2.21
C VAL A 24 15.76 15.99 -2.65
N GLU A 25 15.85 16.44 -3.90
CA GLU A 25 14.83 17.33 -4.47
C GLU A 25 13.61 16.56 -4.96
N TYR A 26 12.42 16.97 -4.48
CA TYR A 26 11.15 16.36 -4.86
C TYR A 26 10.00 17.35 -4.79
N LYS A 27 8.88 17.01 -5.45
CA LYS A 27 7.55 17.60 -5.25
C LYS A 27 6.62 16.55 -4.68
N ALA A 28 5.83 16.90 -3.68
CA ALA A 28 4.88 16.00 -3.01
C ALA A 28 3.44 16.41 -3.35
N LEU A 29 2.70 15.53 -4.01
CA LEU A 29 1.29 15.76 -4.32
C LEU A 29 0.41 15.63 -3.08
N LYS A 30 -0.45 16.61 -2.87
CA LYS A 30 -1.53 16.53 -1.89
C LYS A 30 -2.82 17.13 -2.46
N ARG A 31 -3.95 16.59 -2.05
CA ARG A 31 -5.25 17.21 -2.30
C ARG A 31 -5.48 18.36 -1.32
N LYS A 32 -6.31 19.30 -1.70
CA LYS A 32 -6.73 20.40 -0.81
C LYS A 32 -7.33 19.88 0.51
N SER A 33 -8.06 18.76 0.45
CA SER A 33 -8.67 18.09 1.61
C SER A 33 -7.74 17.19 2.40
N SER A 34 -6.47 17.01 1.97
CA SER A 34 -5.55 16.08 2.64
C SER A 34 -5.17 16.54 4.04
N THR A 35 -5.18 15.61 5.00
CA THR A 35 -4.64 15.84 6.34
C THR A 35 -3.16 15.47 6.39
N LEU A 36 -2.36 16.22 7.14
CA LEU A 36 -0.91 15.98 7.27
C LEU A 36 -0.55 15.22 8.57
N ASN A 37 -1.52 14.60 9.25
CA ASN A 37 -1.27 13.97 10.54
C ASN A 37 -0.24 12.83 10.46
N ILE A 38 -0.31 12.00 9.42
CA ILE A 38 0.67 10.92 9.21
C ILE A 38 2.05 11.52 8.96
N VAL A 39 2.17 12.53 8.09
CA VAL A 39 3.44 13.23 7.81
C VAL A 39 4.04 13.80 9.09
N LYS A 40 3.24 14.53 9.89
CA LYS A 40 3.70 15.09 11.16
C LYS A 40 4.23 14.03 12.13
N ASN A 41 3.54 12.88 12.23
CA ASN A 41 3.96 11.78 13.08
C ASN A 41 5.24 11.11 12.57
N VAL A 42 5.34 10.84 11.27
CA VAL A 42 6.53 10.28 10.64
C VAL A 42 7.73 11.19 10.86
N PHE A 43 7.62 12.48 10.55
CA PHE A 43 8.72 13.46 10.72
C PHE A 43 9.14 13.61 12.18
N LYS A 44 8.17 13.53 13.12
CA LYS A 44 8.48 13.53 14.56
C LYS A 44 9.29 12.29 14.97
N ILE A 45 8.88 11.09 14.51
CA ILE A 45 9.54 9.82 14.87
C ILE A 45 10.95 9.77 14.27
N HIS A 46 11.14 10.29 13.05
CA HIS A 46 12.47 10.38 12.43
C HIS A 46 13.35 11.53 12.96
N GLY A 47 12.90 12.30 13.94
CA GLY A 47 13.67 13.39 14.55
C GLY A 47 13.84 14.62 13.65
N ILE A 48 13.05 14.76 12.58
CA ILE A 48 13.16 15.84 11.59
C ILE A 48 11.91 16.74 11.53
N LYS A 49 11.23 16.89 12.64
CA LYS A 49 9.98 17.67 12.74
C LYS A 49 10.14 19.11 12.17
N ASN A 50 11.30 19.71 12.35
CA ASN A 50 11.64 21.03 11.82
C ASN A 50 11.71 21.10 10.29
N LYS A 51 11.88 19.98 9.60
CA LYS A 51 11.93 19.92 8.13
C LYS A 51 10.55 19.86 7.45
N ILE A 52 9.45 19.76 8.20
CA ILE A 52 8.09 19.72 7.63
C ILE A 52 7.80 20.94 6.74
N GLN A 53 8.32 22.10 7.11
CA GLN A 53 8.15 23.35 6.37
C GLN A 53 8.90 23.37 5.03
N ASN A 54 9.90 22.49 4.84
CA ASN A 54 10.69 22.41 3.62
C ASN A 54 10.01 21.61 2.52
N ILE A 55 8.96 20.84 2.86
CA ILE A 55 8.27 19.98 1.90
C ILE A 55 7.69 20.83 0.77
N LYS A 56 8.14 20.57 -0.46
CA LYS A 56 7.60 21.21 -1.67
C LYS A 56 6.24 20.57 -2.04
N TRP A 57 5.19 21.01 -1.36
CA TRP A 57 3.83 20.58 -1.66
C TRP A 57 3.33 21.17 -2.96
N VAL A 58 2.72 20.33 -3.80
CA VAL A 58 1.91 20.74 -4.96
C VAL A 58 0.49 20.24 -4.76
N GLU A 59 -0.49 21.08 -5.11
CA GLU A 59 -1.89 20.72 -5.00
C GLU A 59 -2.38 20.06 -6.30
N GLY A 60 -3.13 18.97 -6.18
CA GLY A 60 -3.72 18.23 -7.30
C GLY A 60 -4.32 16.91 -6.83
N ASP A 61 -4.99 16.22 -7.73
CA ASP A 61 -5.59 14.90 -7.49
C ASP A 61 -5.19 13.93 -8.61
N VAL A 62 -4.92 12.68 -8.30
CA VAL A 62 -4.63 11.65 -9.31
C VAL A 62 -5.84 11.40 -10.22
N THR A 63 -7.04 11.71 -9.77
CA THR A 63 -8.28 11.61 -10.57
C THR A 63 -8.51 12.82 -11.48
N ASP A 64 -7.70 13.87 -11.36
CA ASP A 64 -7.76 15.09 -12.17
C ASP A 64 -6.49 15.23 -13.03
N TYR A 65 -6.59 14.77 -14.28
CA TYR A 65 -5.46 14.75 -15.21
C TYR A 65 -4.84 16.13 -15.47
N PRO A 66 -5.60 17.24 -15.71
CA PRO A 66 -5.01 18.57 -15.85
C PRO A 66 -4.20 19.01 -14.64
N SER A 67 -4.69 18.77 -13.42
CA SER A 67 -3.96 19.12 -12.20
C SER A 67 -2.66 18.31 -12.04
N LEU A 68 -2.65 17.05 -12.49
CA LEU A 68 -1.46 16.21 -12.50
C LEU A 68 -0.40 16.75 -13.47
N LEU A 69 -0.77 17.07 -14.72
CA LEU A 69 0.16 17.63 -15.70
C LEU A 69 0.87 18.86 -15.16
N GLN A 70 0.11 19.82 -14.61
CA GLN A 70 0.66 21.02 -14.00
C GLN A 70 1.57 20.71 -12.80
N ALA A 71 1.15 19.79 -11.91
CA ALA A 71 1.91 19.43 -10.71
C ALA A 71 3.23 18.73 -11.07
N MET A 72 3.25 17.91 -12.14
CA MET A 72 4.39 17.12 -12.58
C MET A 72 5.38 17.91 -13.45
N GLU A 73 5.07 19.14 -13.86
CA GLU A 73 6.00 19.96 -14.64
C GLU A 73 7.40 20.03 -14.01
N ASN A 74 8.44 19.97 -14.86
CA ASN A 74 9.85 19.97 -14.46
C ASN A 74 10.26 18.81 -13.51
N CYS A 75 9.50 17.71 -13.52
CA CYS A 75 9.93 16.46 -12.90
C CYS A 75 10.42 15.49 -13.98
N ASP A 76 11.41 14.67 -13.63
CA ASP A 76 12.00 13.65 -14.49
C ASP A 76 11.74 12.24 -14.00
N LYS A 77 11.32 12.09 -12.75
CA LYS A 77 11.03 10.79 -12.13
C LYS A 77 9.75 10.85 -11.31
N VAL A 78 9.04 9.74 -11.26
CA VAL A 78 7.78 9.62 -10.52
C VAL A 78 7.80 8.42 -9.59
N VAL A 79 7.36 8.62 -8.34
CA VAL A 79 6.97 7.53 -7.43
C VAL A 79 5.47 7.61 -7.21
N HIS A 80 4.75 6.67 -7.79
CA HIS A 80 3.30 6.58 -7.67
C HIS A 80 2.92 5.68 -6.51
N ALA A 81 2.74 6.28 -5.32
CA ALA A 81 2.30 5.60 -4.09
C ALA A 81 0.86 5.96 -3.70
N ALA A 82 0.14 6.75 -4.52
CA ALA A 82 -1.27 6.98 -4.30
C ALA A 82 -2.06 5.69 -4.57
N GLY A 83 -2.99 5.39 -3.68
CA GLY A 83 -3.90 4.27 -3.81
C GLY A 83 -4.88 4.25 -2.64
N PHE A 84 -6.03 3.65 -2.87
CA PHE A 84 -7.06 3.46 -1.87
C PHE A 84 -7.19 1.99 -1.52
N VAL A 85 -7.12 1.66 -0.23
CA VAL A 85 -7.27 0.28 0.27
C VAL A 85 -8.61 0.17 0.98
N SER A 86 -9.50 -0.63 0.45
CA SER A 86 -10.75 -0.98 1.10
C SER A 86 -11.19 -2.39 0.72
N PHE A 87 -11.79 -3.08 1.69
CA PHE A 87 -12.44 -4.37 1.50
C PHE A 87 -13.97 -4.24 1.69
N ASN A 88 -14.45 -3.01 1.71
CA ASN A 88 -15.88 -2.73 1.79
C ASN A 88 -16.48 -2.69 0.38
N LYS A 89 -17.49 -3.50 0.13
CA LYS A 89 -18.17 -3.60 -1.19
C LYS A 89 -18.79 -2.28 -1.68
N PHE A 90 -19.03 -1.32 -0.80
CA PHE A 90 -19.58 0.00 -1.15
C PHE A 90 -18.52 0.98 -1.63
N ASP A 91 -17.25 0.66 -1.48
CA ASP A 91 -16.13 1.50 -1.92
C ASP A 91 -15.66 1.16 -3.36
N LYS A 92 -16.40 0.33 -4.11
CA LYS A 92 -16.00 -0.12 -5.44
C LYS A 92 -15.68 1.05 -6.39
N ASN A 93 -16.62 1.97 -6.55
CA ASN A 93 -16.42 3.12 -7.45
C ASN A 93 -15.18 3.94 -7.07
N LYS A 94 -14.96 4.15 -5.77
CA LYS A 94 -13.81 4.87 -5.28
C LYS A 94 -12.50 4.10 -5.48
N LEU A 95 -12.54 2.78 -5.37
CA LEU A 95 -11.40 1.91 -5.69
C LEU A 95 -11.04 2.01 -7.17
N GLU A 96 -12.00 1.96 -8.08
CA GLU A 96 -11.78 2.14 -9.51
C GLU A 96 -11.23 3.53 -9.83
N GLU A 97 -11.91 4.57 -9.35
CA GLU A 97 -11.56 5.96 -9.60
C GLU A 97 -10.11 6.26 -9.20
N ILE A 98 -9.71 5.84 -7.98
CA ILE A 98 -8.38 6.15 -7.47
C ILE A 98 -7.31 5.18 -7.99
N ASN A 99 -7.58 3.86 -7.94
CA ASN A 99 -6.55 2.88 -8.24
C ASN A 99 -6.37 2.66 -9.74
N ILE A 100 -7.47 2.57 -10.51
CA ILE A 100 -7.38 2.30 -11.96
C ILE A 100 -7.21 3.63 -12.72
N PHE A 101 -8.21 4.50 -12.67
CA PHE A 101 -8.19 5.74 -13.46
C PHE A 101 -7.15 6.75 -12.94
N GLY A 102 -6.93 6.80 -11.61
CA GLY A 102 -5.87 7.61 -11.02
C GLY A 102 -4.48 7.15 -11.47
N THR A 103 -4.23 5.84 -11.56
CA THR A 103 -2.96 5.30 -12.10
C THR A 103 -2.85 5.55 -13.60
N GLU A 104 -3.93 5.39 -14.36
CA GLU A 104 -3.95 5.71 -15.78
C GLU A 104 -3.59 7.17 -16.05
N ASN A 105 -4.14 8.10 -15.28
CA ASN A 105 -3.81 9.51 -15.37
C ASN A 105 -2.33 9.79 -15.09
N VAL A 106 -1.77 9.17 -14.03
CA VAL A 106 -0.34 9.32 -13.71
C VAL A 106 0.54 8.77 -14.83
N VAL A 107 0.17 7.62 -15.40
CA VAL A 107 0.86 7.02 -16.55
C VAL A 107 0.81 7.95 -17.76
N ASN A 108 -0.38 8.43 -18.15
CA ASN A 108 -0.57 9.31 -19.29
C ASN A 108 0.18 10.64 -19.12
N ALA A 109 0.17 11.23 -17.92
CA ALA A 109 0.94 12.42 -17.60
C ALA A 109 2.45 12.17 -17.69
N SER A 110 2.91 11.00 -17.21
CA SER A 110 4.32 10.61 -17.29
C SER A 110 4.80 10.46 -18.74
N LEU A 111 3.99 9.87 -19.62
CA LEU A 111 4.28 9.76 -21.05
C LEU A 111 4.30 11.13 -21.72
N ALA A 112 3.29 11.97 -21.47
CA ALA A 112 3.18 13.32 -22.06
C ALA A 112 4.36 14.22 -21.68
N LEU A 113 4.84 14.13 -20.43
CA LEU A 113 5.96 14.91 -19.90
C LEU A 113 7.32 14.24 -20.10
N LYS A 114 7.38 13.09 -20.78
CA LYS A 114 8.61 12.33 -21.06
C LYS A 114 9.39 12.02 -19.79
N ILE A 115 8.69 11.57 -18.74
CA ILE A 115 9.31 11.13 -17.49
C ILE A 115 10.31 10.00 -17.78
N GLU A 116 11.49 10.08 -17.18
CA GLU A 116 12.56 9.08 -17.39
C GLU A 116 12.28 7.75 -16.68
N LYS A 117 11.64 7.80 -15.49
CA LYS A 117 11.36 6.61 -14.69
C LYS A 117 10.11 6.78 -13.84
N LEU A 118 9.24 5.75 -13.87
CA LEU A 118 8.07 5.60 -13.02
C LEU A 118 8.26 4.38 -12.10
N ILE A 119 8.22 4.59 -10.78
CA ILE A 119 8.09 3.52 -9.80
C ILE A 119 6.64 3.49 -9.32
N TYR A 120 5.97 2.35 -9.52
CA TYR A 120 4.59 2.15 -9.09
C TYR A 120 4.52 1.21 -7.87
N ILE A 121 3.84 1.65 -6.82
CA ILE A 121 3.61 0.83 -5.64
C ILE A 121 2.30 0.06 -5.81
N SER A 122 2.45 -1.20 -6.19
CA SER A 122 1.34 -2.13 -6.31
C SER A 122 1.10 -2.91 -5.01
N SER A 123 0.88 -4.20 -5.07
CA SER A 123 0.63 -5.07 -3.91
C SER A 123 0.84 -6.54 -4.28
N ILE A 124 1.29 -7.36 -3.34
CA ILE A 124 1.23 -8.83 -3.48
C ILE A 124 -0.18 -9.37 -3.76
N ALA A 125 -1.22 -8.56 -3.54
CA ALA A 125 -2.60 -8.94 -3.84
C ALA A 125 -2.86 -9.18 -5.34
N THR A 126 -2.01 -8.67 -6.24
CA THR A 126 -2.09 -8.89 -7.68
C THR A 126 -1.48 -10.21 -8.11
N LEU A 127 -0.81 -10.92 -7.22
CA LEU A 127 -0.12 -12.17 -7.50
C LEU A 127 -0.85 -13.36 -6.86
N SER A 128 -0.89 -14.48 -7.58
CA SER A 128 -1.46 -15.72 -7.06
C SER A 128 -0.89 -16.93 -7.78
N ASN A 129 -0.76 -17.99 -7.03
CA ASN A 129 -0.40 -19.31 -7.56
C ASN A 129 -1.37 -20.33 -6.98
N SER A 130 -2.14 -21.00 -7.84
CA SER A 130 -3.10 -22.03 -7.43
C SER A 130 -2.41 -23.36 -7.07
N ASN A 131 -1.20 -23.57 -7.60
CA ASN A 131 -0.46 -24.82 -7.49
C ASN A 131 0.58 -24.81 -6.34
N SER A 132 0.88 -23.64 -5.78
CA SER A 132 1.89 -23.48 -4.74
C SER A 132 1.48 -22.44 -3.70
N ASN A 133 1.94 -22.63 -2.47
CA ASN A 133 1.87 -21.61 -1.44
C ASN A 133 3.03 -20.60 -1.50
N LEU A 134 4.04 -20.85 -2.34
CA LEU A 134 5.12 -19.91 -2.62
C LEU A 134 4.78 -19.14 -3.89
N ILE A 135 4.73 -17.83 -3.78
CA ILE A 135 4.38 -16.88 -4.85
C ILE A 135 5.65 -16.13 -5.24
N THR A 136 5.90 -16.03 -6.54
CA THR A 136 7.06 -15.39 -7.17
C THR A 136 6.62 -14.23 -8.07
N GLU A 137 7.56 -13.48 -8.64
CA GLU A 137 7.29 -12.42 -9.61
C GLU A 137 6.73 -12.97 -10.95
N ASP A 138 6.96 -14.23 -11.26
CA ASP A 138 6.44 -14.87 -12.48
C ASP A 138 4.97 -15.28 -12.36
N ASP A 139 4.41 -15.23 -11.16
CA ASP A 139 3.00 -15.50 -10.93
C ASP A 139 2.10 -14.35 -11.39
N PHE A 140 0.92 -14.70 -11.92
CA PHE A 140 -0.03 -13.73 -12.45
C PHE A 140 -1.32 -13.68 -11.63
N TYR A 141 -2.11 -12.63 -11.88
CA TYR A 141 -3.45 -12.51 -11.32
C TYR A 141 -4.35 -13.62 -11.85
N ASP A 142 -4.97 -14.37 -10.95
CA ASP A 142 -5.89 -15.45 -11.29
C ASP A 142 -7.34 -15.03 -10.97
N PHE A 143 -8.15 -14.89 -12.01
CA PHE A 143 -9.55 -14.50 -11.91
C PHE A 143 -10.44 -15.62 -11.35
N GLU A 144 -10.02 -16.88 -11.43
CA GLU A 144 -10.75 -18.03 -10.89
C GLU A 144 -10.66 -18.07 -9.35
N ILE A 145 -9.63 -17.48 -8.76
CA ILE A 145 -9.49 -17.40 -7.31
C ILE A 145 -10.33 -16.24 -6.80
N ASN A 146 -11.18 -16.53 -5.78
CA ASN A 146 -12.00 -15.51 -5.12
C ASN A 146 -11.13 -14.48 -4.41
N LYS A 147 -10.80 -13.40 -5.09
CA LYS A 147 -9.98 -12.28 -4.63
C LYS A 147 -10.81 -11.06 -4.28
N SER A 148 -10.19 -10.14 -3.54
CA SER A 148 -10.82 -8.88 -3.20
C SER A 148 -10.92 -7.95 -4.41
N TYR A 149 -11.96 -7.12 -4.43
CA TYR A 149 -12.09 -6.08 -5.45
C TYR A 149 -10.89 -5.10 -5.44
N TYR A 150 -10.32 -4.86 -4.27
CA TYR A 150 -9.04 -4.14 -4.16
C TYR A 150 -7.93 -4.80 -4.99
N ALA A 151 -7.77 -6.12 -4.88
CA ALA A 151 -6.76 -6.85 -5.65
C ALA A 151 -6.99 -6.71 -7.16
N GLU A 152 -8.25 -6.79 -7.59
CA GLU A 152 -8.64 -6.60 -8.98
C GLU A 152 -8.30 -5.19 -9.50
N THR A 153 -8.62 -4.14 -8.71
CA THR A 153 -8.28 -2.76 -9.10
C THR A 153 -6.76 -2.52 -9.15
N LYS A 154 -5.98 -3.15 -8.28
CA LYS A 154 -4.51 -3.09 -8.34
C LYS A 154 -3.95 -3.82 -9.55
N TYR A 155 -4.55 -4.96 -9.94
CA TYR A 155 -4.19 -5.66 -11.16
C TYR A 155 -4.43 -4.80 -12.41
N PHE A 156 -5.62 -4.21 -12.57
CA PHE A 156 -5.89 -3.32 -13.72
C PHE A 156 -5.01 -2.08 -13.73
N ALA A 157 -4.66 -1.54 -12.56
CA ALA A 157 -3.69 -0.47 -12.46
C ALA A 157 -2.29 -0.89 -12.94
N GLU A 158 -1.84 -2.12 -12.61
CA GLU A 158 -0.58 -2.66 -13.16
C GLU A 158 -0.62 -2.77 -14.69
N GLN A 159 -1.77 -3.16 -15.29
CA GLN A 159 -1.89 -3.22 -16.75
C GLN A 159 -1.66 -1.84 -17.39
N ASN A 160 -2.14 -0.76 -16.78
CA ASN A 160 -1.84 0.60 -17.25
C ASN A 160 -0.33 0.92 -17.17
N VAL A 161 0.35 0.47 -16.12
CA VAL A 161 1.80 0.67 -15.96
C VAL A 161 2.59 -0.17 -16.98
N TRP A 162 2.18 -1.42 -17.24
CA TRP A 162 2.79 -2.25 -18.29
C TRP A 162 2.54 -1.69 -19.69
N ARG A 163 1.37 -1.11 -19.95
CA ARG A 163 1.10 -0.38 -21.19
C ARG A 163 2.11 0.77 -21.39
N ALA A 164 2.35 1.56 -20.32
CA ALA A 164 3.35 2.62 -20.39
C ALA A 164 4.77 2.12 -20.71
N SER A 165 5.13 0.95 -20.18
CA SER A 165 6.39 0.28 -20.52
C SER A 165 6.47 -0.05 -22.02
N ALA A 166 5.39 -0.59 -22.59
CA ALA A 166 5.31 -0.88 -24.02
C ALA A 166 5.37 0.39 -24.89
N GLU A 167 4.91 1.53 -24.36
CA GLU A 167 4.98 2.85 -24.99
C GLU A 167 6.34 3.56 -24.75
N GLY A 168 7.30 2.90 -24.11
CA GLY A 168 8.69 3.38 -23.97
C GLY A 168 9.03 4.05 -22.65
N LEU A 169 8.10 4.14 -21.68
CA LEU A 169 8.40 4.63 -20.34
C LEU A 169 9.17 3.57 -19.53
N ASN A 170 10.29 3.94 -18.91
CA ASN A 170 10.96 3.03 -17.98
C ASN A 170 10.14 2.90 -16.69
N VAL A 171 9.55 1.73 -16.47
CA VAL A 171 8.72 1.45 -15.30
C VAL A 171 9.34 0.41 -14.38
N THR A 172 9.06 0.55 -13.08
CA THR A 172 9.35 -0.48 -12.08
C THR A 172 8.10 -0.67 -11.23
N ILE A 173 7.60 -1.89 -11.14
CA ILE A 173 6.44 -2.24 -10.31
C ILE A 173 6.94 -2.90 -9.03
N LEU A 174 6.53 -2.38 -7.88
CA LEU A 174 6.81 -2.98 -6.58
C LEU A 174 5.53 -3.59 -6.01
N ASN A 175 5.57 -4.87 -5.68
CA ASN A 175 4.48 -5.60 -5.03
C ASN A 175 4.82 -5.85 -3.56
N PRO A 176 4.66 -4.84 -2.69
CA PRO A 176 4.96 -5.04 -1.28
C PRO A 176 3.97 -6.00 -0.63
N SER A 177 4.49 -6.83 0.28
CA SER A 177 3.72 -7.61 1.23
C SER A 177 3.00 -6.68 2.24
N VAL A 178 2.44 -7.18 3.32
CA VAL A 178 1.75 -6.34 4.31
C VAL A 178 2.74 -5.36 4.90
N ILE A 179 2.62 -4.08 4.53
CA ILE A 179 3.53 -3.03 4.96
C ILE A 179 3.23 -2.67 6.42
N LEU A 180 4.23 -2.75 7.28
CA LEU A 180 4.16 -2.35 8.68
C LEU A 180 4.95 -1.06 8.89
N GLY A 181 4.45 -0.18 9.74
CA GLY A 181 5.15 1.07 10.07
C GLY A 181 4.22 2.18 10.57
N VAL A 182 4.78 3.37 10.62
CA VAL A 182 4.07 4.57 11.11
C VAL A 182 3.00 4.97 10.09
N GLY A 183 1.75 4.91 10.51
CA GLY A 183 0.60 5.22 9.66
C GLY A 183 -0.65 5.58 10.48
N ASN A 184 -1.80 5.45 9.87
CA ASN A 184 -3.09 5.66 10.53
C ASN A 184 -3.51 4.39 11.29
N TRP A 185 -3.47 4.43 12.61
CA TRP A 185 -3.85 3.29 13.47
C TRP A 185 -5.35 2.91 13.39
N ASN A 186 -6.15 3.69 12.72
CA ASN A 186 -7.57 3.40 12.52
C ASN A 186 -7.89 2.71 11.19
N SER A 187 -6.89 2.56 10.30
CA SER A 187 -7.10 1.98 8.96
C SER A 187 -5.87 1.27 8.42
N GLY A 188 -6.09 0.35 7.47
CA GLY A 188 -5.03 -0.41 6.81
C GLY A 188 -4.25 -1.33 7.75
N SER A 189 -3.04 -1.68 7.36
CA SER A 189 -2.16 -2.57 8.14
C SER A 189 -1.76 -2.02 9.53
N PRO A 190 -1.57 -0.70 9.75
CA PRO A 190 -1.29 -0.18 11.09
C PRO A 190 -2.41 -0.43 12.12
N LYS A 191 -3.65 -0.73 11.67
CA LYS A 191 -4.75 -1.10 12.56
C LYS A 191 -4.45 -2.37 13.38
N ILE A 192 -3.58 -3.25 12.89
CA ILE A 192 -3.09 -4.42 13.62
C ILE A 192 -2.49 -3.98 14.97
N PHE A 193 -1.64 -2.96 14.98
CA PHE A 193 -1.01 -2.45 16.19
C PHE A 193 -2.05 -1.92 17.19
N SER A 194 -3.01 -1.14 16.72
CA SER A 194 -4.05 -0.58 17.60
C SER A 194 -4.97 -1.64 18.18
N GLN A 195 -5.31 -2.67 17.44
CA GLN A 195 -6.16 -3.77 17.92
C GLN A 195 -5.45 -4.61 18.99
N ILE A 196 -4.18 -4.92 18.78
CA ILE A 196 -3.38 -5.65 19.76
C ILE A 196 -3.21 -4.82 21.03
N TYR A 197 -2.88 -3.53 20.90
CA TYR A 197 -2.76 -2.60 22.02
C TYR A 197 -4.06 -2.50 22.85
N LYS A 198 -5.21 -2.55 22.20
CA LYS A 198 -6.56 -2.57 22.83
C LYS A 198 -6.96 -3.93 23.43
N GLY A 199 -6.08 -4.93 23.37
CA GLY A 199 -6.32 -6.25 23.97
C GLY A 199 -7.07 -7.21 23.06
N LEU A 200 -6.68 -7.31 21.79
CA LEU A 200 -7.17 -8.34 20.88
C LEU A 200 -7.04 -9.73 21.50
N LYS A 201 -8.15 -10.48 21.57
CA LYS A 201 -8.19 -11.79 22.26
C LYS A 201 -7.95 -12.98 21.32
N PHE A 202 -8.25 -12.82 20.03
CA PHE A 202 -8.25 -13.89 19.04
C PHE A 202 -7.11 -13.71 18.03
N TYR A 203 -6.52 -14.84 17.60
CA TYR A 203 -5.58 -14.89 16.49
C TYR A 203 -6.06 -15.86 15.41
N THR A 204 -5.63 -15.66 14.17
CA THR A 204 -5.91 -16.54 13.03
C THR A 204 -4.69 -17.40 12.70
N VAL A 205 -4.92 -18.48 11.96
CA VAL A 205 -3.85 -19.45 11.60
C VAL A 205 -3.16 -19.12 10.28
N GLY A 206 -3.63 -18.11 9.56
CA GLY A 206 -3.05 -17.73 8.29
C GLY A 206 -1.60 -17.26 8.41
N LYS A 207 -0.92 -17.29 7.27
CA LYS A 207 0.47 -16.86 7.08
C LYS A 207 0.53 -15.96 5.85
N THR A 208 1.31 -14.90 5.92
CA THR A 208 1.54 -13.98 4.80
C THR A 208 2.92 -13.33 4.92
N GLY A 209 3.29 -12.56 3.92
CA GLY A 209 4.49 -11.72 3.95
C GLY A 209 4.24 -10.41 4.70
N PHE A 210 5.27 -9.92 5.39
CA PHE A 210 5.32 -8.61 6.03
C PHE A 210 6.62 -7.90 5.67
N VAL A 211 6.54 -6.59 5.47
CA VAL A 211 7.71 -5.74 5.17
C VAL A 211 7.63 -4.45 5.99
N ASP A 212 8.79 -3.96 6.45
CA ASP A 212 8.87 -2.65 7.10
C ASP A 212 8.77 -1.54 6.03
N VAL A 213 8.04 -0.46 6.35
CA VAL A 213 7.89 0.69 5.47
C VAL A 213 9.22 1.38 5.17
N ILE A 214 10.19 1.32 6.12
CA ILE A 214 11.50 1.93 5.94
C ILE A 214 12.31 1.14 4.93
N ASP A 215 12.27 -0.20 4.98
CA ASP A 215 12.93 -1.05 3.99
C ASP A 215 12.36 -0.81 2.60
N LEU A 216 11.04 -0.75 2.46
CA LEU A 216 10.39 -0.40 1.20
C LEU A 216 10.85 0.98 0.69
N CYS A 217 10.90 1.99 1.56
CA CYS A 217 11.37 3.33 1.18
C CYS A 217 12.85 3.34 0.75
N ASN A 218 13.72 2.56 1.41
CA ASN A 218 15.13 2.43 1.01
C ASN A 218 15.27 1.76 -0.36
N ILE A 219 14.46 0.73 -0.66
CA ILE A 219 14.42 0.08 -1.97
C ILE A 219 13.95 1.08 -3.04
N ILE A 220 12.86 1.84 -2.79
CA ILE A 220 12.38 2.88 -3.70
C ILE A 220 13.50 3.91 -3.96
N ASN A 221 14.18 4.37 -2.91
CA ASN A 221 15.26 5.33 -3.03
C ASN A 221 16.43 4.78 -3.87
N THR A 222 16.80 3.53 -3.68
CA THR A 222 17.84 2.87 -4.49
C THR A 222 17.44 2.78 -5.96
N LEU A 223 16.22 2.36 -6.24
CA LEU A 223 15.71 2.16 -7.59
C LEU A 223 15.51 3.48 -8.34
N ILE A 224 15.06 4.55 -7.66
CA ILE A 224 14.78 5.84 -8.32
C ILE A 224 16.07 6.56 -8.75
N PHE A 225 17.19 6.34 -8.05
CA PHE A 225 18.48 6.90 -8.40
C PHE A 225 19.31 6.02 -9.32
N ASN A 226 18.97 4.74 -9.45
CA ASN A 226 19.65 3.83 -10.36
C ASN A 226 18.72 3.43 -11.52
N CYS A 227 18.78 4.19 -12.61
CA CYS A 227 17.91 3.99 -13.76
C CYS A 227 18.14 2.65 -14.49
N LYS A 228 19.29 2.01 -14.31
CA LYS A 228 19.59 0.71 -14.94
C LYS A 228 19.04 -0.49 -14.18
N ILE A 229 18.76 -0.32 -12.87
CA ILE A 229 18.18 -1.40 -12.05
C ILE A 229 16.67 -1.36 -12.16
N GLY A 230 16.05 -2.52 -12.41
CA GLY A 230 14.62 -2.68 -12.40
C GLY A 230 13.88 -2.04 -13.58
N GLN A 231 14.56 -1.87 -14.72
CA GLN A 231 13.88 -1.41 -15.94
C GLN A 231 12.84 -2.43 -16.39
N ASN A 232 11.61 -1.96 -16.56
CA ASN A 232 10.49 -2.75 -17.05
C ASN A 232 10.36 -4.08 -16.29
N SER A 233 10.47 -4.00 -14.96
CA SER A 233 10.49 -5.16 -14.08
C SER A 233 9.49 -5.03 -12.94
N ARG A 234 9.11 -6.19 -12.40
CA ARG A 234 8.31 -6.33 -11.19
C ARG A 234 9.18 -6.94 -10.10
N PHE A 235 8.97 -6.50 -8.86
CA PHE A 235 9.62 -7.08 -7.68
C PHE A 235 8.62 -7.29 -6.56
N ILE A 236 8.63 -8.46 -5.95
CA ILE A 236 7.99 -8.71 -4.66
C ILE A 236 8.87 -8.09 -3.59
N ILE A 237 8.29 -7.23 -2.76
CA ILE A 237 9.02 -6.63 -1.64
C ILE A 237 8.49 -7.25 -0.36
N ASN A 238 9.24 -8.22 0.15
CA ASN A 238 8.87 -9.01 1.31
C ASN A 238 10.03 -9.11 2.29
N GLY A 239 9.79 -8.83 3.57
CA GLY A 239 10.80 -9.00 4.62
C GLY A 239 10.72 -10.40 5.23
N HIS A 240 9.55 -10.79 5.73
CA HIS A 240 9.36 -12.07 6.39
C HIS A 240 8.02 -12.71 6.10
N ASN A 241 8.03 -14.01 5.82
CA ASN A 241 6.84 -14.85 5.72
C ASN A 241 6.51 -15.46 7.09
N ILE A 242 5.60 -14.83 7.84
CA ILE A 242 5.24 -15.27 9.21
C ILE A 242 3.73 -15.35 9.40
N SER A 243 3.30 -16.14 10.40
CA SER A 243 1.88 -16.27 10.74
C SER A 243 1.34 -15.03 11.47
N TYR A 244 0.02 -14.78 11.34
CA TYR A 244 -0.63 -13.75 12.14
C TYR A 244 -0.44 -13.96 13.65
N LYS A 245 -0.41 -15.19 14.12
CA LYS A 245 -0.11 -15.51 15.52
C LYS A 245 1.26 -14.98 15.94
N GLN A 246 2.30 -15.21 15.11
CA GLN A 246 3.66 -14.77 15.41
C GLN A 246 3.77 -13.24 15.42
N ILE A 247 3.24 -12.54 14.41
CA ILE A 247 3.29 -11.06 14.38
C ILE A 247 2.50 -10.46 15.55
N PHE A 248 1.34 -11.02 15.92
CA PHE A 248 0.56 -10.54 17.05
C PHE A 248 1.30 -10.71 18.38
N LYS A 249 2.00 -11.84 18.56
CA LYS A 249 2.85 -12.07 19.73
C LYS A 249 4.00 -11.08 19.80
N LEU A 250 4.71 -10.85 18.68
CA LEU A 250 5.81 -9.88 18.62
C LEU A 250 5.33 -8.46 18.98
N VAL A 251 4.21 -8.04 18.43
CA VAL A 251 3.63 -6.71 18.71
C VAL A 251 3.17 -6.61 20.16
N ALA A 252 2.49 -7.62 20.70
CA ALA A 252 2.03 -7.64 22.09
C ALA A 252 3.19 -7.55 23.08
N ASN A 253 4.27 -8.29 22.84
CA ASN A 253 5.47 -8.26 23.67
C ASN A 253 6.13 -6.87 23.67
N ASN A 254 6.25 -6.23 22.50
CA ASN A 254 6.83 -4.89 22.39
C ASN A 254 5.99 -3.80 23.06
N PHE A 255 4.65 -3.97 23.11
CA PHE A 255 3.75 -3.06 23.83
C PHE A 255 3.57 -3.40 25.32
N ASN A 256 4.17 -4.50 25.80
CA ASN A 256 3.94 -5.03 27.14
C ASN A 256 2.44 -5.26 27.45
N VAL A 257 1.69 -5.76 26.45
CA VAL A 257 0.27 -6.14 26.58
C VAL A 257 0.09 -7.66 26.42
N ARG A 258 -1.07 -8.16 26.84
CA ARG A 258 -1.37 -9.60 26.73
C ARG A 258 -1.51 -10.01 25.26
N GLU A 259 -0.81 -11.09 24.87
CA GLU A 259 -0.95 -11.69 23.55
C GLU A 259 -2.35 -12.31 23.35
N PRO A 260 -2.87 -12.34 22.10
CA PRO A 260 -4.10 -13.07 21.79
C PRO A 260 -3.95 -14.57 22.07
N LYS A 261 -4.85 -15.12 22.88
CA LYS A 261 -4.77 -16.52 23.37
C LYS A 261 -5.68 -17.47 22.61
N PHE A 262 -6.80 -16.99 22.09
CA PHE A 262 -7.83 -17.84 21.50
C PHE A 262 -7.66 -17.94 19.98
N LYS A 263 -7.70 -19.17 19.46
CA LYS A 263 -7.69 -19.41 18.03
C LYS A 263 -9.07 -19.06 17.43
N ALA A 264 -9.12 -18.15 16.46
CA ALA A 264 -10.31 -17.91 15.69
C ALA A 264 -10.52 -19.08 14.71
N THR A 265 -11.64 -19.77 14.81
CA THR A 265 -12.03 -20.83 13.86
C THR A 265 -12.65 -20.22 12.62
N LYS A 266 -12.65 -20.96 11.50
CA LYS A 266 -13.34 -20.54 10.27
C LYS A 266 -14.84 -20.24 10.54
N PHE A 267 -15.49 -21.08 11.35
CA PHE A 267 -16.89 -20.86 11.72
C PHE A 267 -17.11 -19.55 12.49
N LEU A 268 -16.23 -19.24 13.44
CA LEU A 268 -16.31 -17.97 14.19
C LEU A 268 -16.13 -16.76 13.27
N LEU A 269 -15.18 -16.80 12.37
CA LEU A 269 -14.96 -15.72 11.41
C LEU A 269 -16.14 -15.57 10.44
N GLU A 270 -16.74 -16.68 10.00
CA GLU A 270 -17.94 -16.69 9.18
C GLU A 270 -19.15 -16.04 9.89
N LEU A 271 -19.28 -16.25 11.19
CA LEU A 271 -20.34 -15.62 11.99
C LEU A 271 -20.05 -14.11 12.17
N VAL A 272 -18.80 -13.75 12.52
CA VAL A 272 -18.42 -12.37 12.84
C VAL A 272 -18.59 -11.46 11.62
N TRP A 273 -18.09 -11.82 10.43
CA TRP A 273 -18.21 -10.93 9.28
C TRP A 273 -19.67 -10.76 8.84
N ARG A 274 -20.55 -11.78 9.03
CA ARG A 274 -21.99 -11.64 8.76
C ARG A 274 -22.65 -10.68 9.74
N LEU A 275 -22.33 -10.77 11.01
CA LEU A 275 -22.82 -9.82 12.03
C LEU A 275 -22.35 -8.39 11.72
N GLU A 276 -21.09 -8.20 11.37
CA GLU A 276 -20.54 -6.90 10.95
C GLU A 276 -21.27 -6.36 9.69
N ALA A 277 -21.60 -7.21 8.73
CA ALA A 277 -22.36 -6.83 7.54
C ALA A 277 -23.78 -6.38 7.88
N ILE A 278 -24.45 -7.05 8.84
CA ILE A 278 -25.77 -6.66 9.34
C ILE A 278 -25.69 -5.32 10.09
N LEU A 279 -24.71 -5.16 10.97
CA LEU A 279 -24.50 -3.90 11.70
C LEU A 279 -24.21 -2.72 10.75
N PHE A 280 -23.43 -2.97 9.68
CA PHE A 280 -23.24 -1.96 8.64
C PHE A 280 -24.57 -1.57 7.97
N PHE A 281 -25.42 -2.54 7.63
CA PHE A 281 -26.69 -2.27 6.97
C PHE A 281 -27.61 -1.37 7.81
N PHE A 282 -27.72 -1.67 9.11
CA PHE A 282 -28.59 -0.91 10.00
C PHE A 282 -27.98 0.40 10.53
N PHE A 283 -26.69 0.40 10.87
CA PHE A 283 -26.05 1.49 11.60
C PHE A 283 -25.02 2.27 10.77
N ARG A 284 -24.81 1.90 9.50
CA ARG A 284 -23.79 2.51 8.60
C ARG A 284 -22.36 2.49 9.18
N ARG A 285 -22.10 1.63 10.16
CA ARG A 285 -20.78 1.47 10.75
C ARG A 285 -19.91 0.64 9.81
N THR A 286 -18.73 1.17 9.40
CA THR A 286 -17.78 0.44 8.57
C THR A 286 -17.36 -0.86 9.25
N PRO A 287 -17.46 -2.03 8.57
CA PRO A 287 -17.12 -3.31 9.17
C PRO A 287 -15.63 -3.40 9.46
N ASP A 288 -15.29 -3.92 10.63
CA ASP A 288 -13.91 -4.22 11.01
C ASP A 288 -13.40 -5.50 10.33
N ILE A 289 -14.28 -6.46 10.11
CA ILE A 289 -14.02 -7.74 9.45
C ILE A 289 -14.99 -7.92 8.30
N THR A 290 -14.48 -8.08 7.08
CA THR A 290 -15.23 -8.43 5.88
C THR A 290 -15.00 -9.90 5.53
N LYS A 291 -15.83 -10.48 4.65
CA LYS A 291 -15.60 -11.82 4.12
C LYS A 291 -14.20 -11.99 3.55
N GLU A 292 -13.71 -10.97 2.85
CA GLU A 292 -12.41 -10.97 2.19
C GLU A 292 -11.26 -10.96 3.21
N THR A 293 -11.32 -10.09 4.23
CA THR A 293 -10.30 -10.05 5.29
C THR A 293 -10.31 -11.31 6.16
N ALA A 294 -11.50 -11.91 6.41
CA ALA A 294 -11.64 -13.18 7.11
C ALA A 294 -10.95 -14.32 6.33
N ASN A 295 -11.18 -14.41 5.01
CA ASN A 295 -10.53 -15.40 4.16
C ASN A 295 -9.01 -15.21 4.09
N SER A 296 -8.54 -13.98 3.91
CA SER A 296 -7.11 -13.66 3.90
C SER A 296 -6.43 -14.02 5.21
N ALA A 297 -7.09 -13.77 6.34
CA ALA A 297 -6.57 -14.09 7.67
C ALA A 297 -6.46 -15.61 7.94
N MET A 298 -7.08 -16.45 7.13
CA MET A 298 -7.01 -17.92 7.22
C MET A 298 -6.11 -18.53 6.14
N SER A 299 -5.76 -17.80 5.10
CA SER A 299 -4.92 -18.28 4.01
C SER A 299 -3.46 -18.44 4.45
N VAL A 300 -2.78 -19.43 3.87
CA VAL A 300 -1.35 -19.65 4.07
C VAL A 300 -0.65 -19.39 2.76
N LYS A 301 0.09 -18.28 2.70
CA LYS A 301 0.87 -17.87 1.54
C LYS A 301 2.27 -17.45 1.96
N SER A 302 3.24 -17.71 1.13
CA SER A 302 4.61 -17.23 1.27
C SER A 302 5.02 -16.55 -0.04
N TYR A 303 5.92 -15.61 0.04
CA TYR A 303 6.41 -14.85 -1.10
C TYR A 303 7.90 -15.04 -1.19
N ASP A 304 8.38 -15.34 -2.38
CA ASP A 304 9.80 -15.36 -2.67
C ASP A 304 10.33 -13.94 -2.74
N ASN A 305 11.63 -13.75 -2.50
CA ASN A 305 12.19 -12.42 -2.35
C ASN A 305 13.64 -12.40 -2.84
#